data_7cc640cbe891313ab8177727a6ff8ad7
#
_entry.id   7cc640cbe891313ab8177727a6ff8ad7
#
_cell.length_a   1.000
_cell.length_b   1.000
_cell.length_c   1.000
_cell.angle_alpha   90.00
_cell.angle_beta   90.00
_cell.angle_gamma   90.00
#
_symmetry.space_group_name_H-M   'P 1'
#
loop_
_entity.id
_entity.type
_entity.pdbx_description
1 polymer ?
#
loop_
_entity_poly.entity_id
_entity_poly.type
_entity_poly.pdbx_seq_one_letter_code
_entity_poly.pdbx_strand_id
1 'polypeptide(L)'
;MSEAKPAGGGALVRLLHPRSVAIVGASPTPGALGASVLTNLERSRFSGDIHLVNPNRDVIGNRPCLKSVDALPLGVDVAVLAIPRVAVLDTIRALAARQVGAAVIFSAGFAEGGEAGMKDQRELAAIAAASGMVVLGPNCLGFVNQVHGVALTFVETPAVPLGDQPGVGIVSQSGAMAAVLGVMLGSRALGVSYSISTGNEAVTGVEDYLEFLIDDPRTRVIGMIVEQFRQPRRFLQIAARARQAGKQIVLLHPGRSSAARESAATHTGALAGDHALMTVKVRRQGVVLAESLEELGDIIEIAARCPASPRGGVLYVTESGAFKALTLDLCEQQGVPLPLLDDQNAPLFRAAIPAFVPVSNPLDLTAQALVDPDLYRRTIAAAIADQRFGCIVLGIIQTDPVTSKLKFPPIIKALRELKPGKPVIFAGLDDGAAVPPEYIAGLR
;
A
#
# COMPACT_ATOMS: atom_id res chain seq x y z
N MET A 1 -7.20 28.01 13.64
CA MET A 1 -6.35 27.16 12.79
C MET A 1 -6.71 27.50 11.35
N SER A 2 -5.84 28.18 10.61
CA SER A 2 -6.06 28.48 9.19
C SER A 2 -6.05 27.16 8.42
N GLU A 3 -7.13 26.85 7.71
CA GLU A 3 -7.18 25.70 6.79
C GLU A 3 -6.12 25.96 5.70
N ALA A 4 -5.09 25.09 5.62
CA ALA A 4 -4.13 25.14 4.56
C ALA A 4 -4.86 24.94 3.22
N LYS A 5 -4.66 25.85 2.26
CA LYS A 5 -5.22 25.75 0.93
C LYS A 5 -4.66 24.48 0.27
N PRO A 6 -5.49 23.62 -0.35
CA PRO A 6 -5.00 22.40 -0.98
C PRO A 6 -3.91 22.75 -2.02
N ALA A 7 -2.84 21.95 -2.05
CA ALA A 7 -1.81 22.09 -3.07
C ALA A 7 -2.47 21.95 -4.45
N GLY A 8 -2.36 22.95 -5.30
CA GLY A 8 -2.93 22.90 -6.66
C GLY A 8 -2.33 21.70 -7.41
N GLY A 9 -3.14 20.95 -8.17
CA GLY A 9 -2.72 19.73 -8.85
C GLY A 9 -1.41 19.85 -9.64
N GLY A 10 -1.11 21.04 -10.21
CA GLY A 10 0.14 21.30 -10.92
C GLY A 10 1.40 21.29 -10.04
N ALA A 11 1.31 21.72 -8.78
CA ALA A 11 2.47 21.77 -7.88
C ALA A 11 2.84 20.36 -7.37
N LEU A 12 1.84 19.50 -7.10
CA LEU A 12 2.06 18.12 -6.71
C LEU A 12 2.65 17.27 -7.85
N VAL A 13 2.27 17.58 -9.10
CA VAL A 13 2.87 16.97 -10.30
C VAL A 13 4.37 17.27 -10.38
N ARG A 14 4.83 18.50 -10.05
CA ARG A 14 6.26 18.83 -10.00
C ARG A 14 7.01 18.01 -8.95
N LEU A 15 6.38 17.67 -7.84
CA LEU A 15 6.96 16.77 -6.85
C LEU A 15 7.08 15.34 -7.36
N LEU A 16 5.96 14.76 -7.84
CA LEU A 16 5.86 13.33 -8.12
C LEU A 16 6.34 12.93 -9.53
N HIS A 17 6.31 13.88 -10.49
CA HIS A 17 6.78 13.70 -11.87
C HIS A 17 7.79 14.79 -12.26
N PRO A 18 8.89 14.96 -11.51
CA PRO A 18 9.85 16.02 -11.77
C PRO A 18 10.61 15.77 -13.08
N ARG A 19 10.98 16.86 -13.76
CA ARG A 19 11.91 16.88 -14.89
C ARG A 19 13.32 17.29 -14.45
N SER A 20 13.42 17.89 -13.25
CA SER A 20 14.67 18.29 -12.66
C SER A 20 14.66 18.08 -11.14
N VAL A 21 15.77 17.57 -10.62
CA VAL A 21 15.95 17.23 -9.20
C VAL A 21 17.23 17.88 -8.69
N ALA A 22 17.15 18.58 -7.55
CA ALA A 22 18.33 19.01 -6.80
C ALA A 22 18.53 18.13 -5.57
N ILE A 23 19.76 17.65 -5.32
CA ILE A 23 20.12 16.91 -4.10
C ILE A 23 20.97 17.84 -3.23
N VAL A 24 20.37 18.43 -2.20
CA VAL A 24 21.05 19.28 -1.23
C VAL A 24 21.59 18.40 -0.11
N GLY A 25 22.91 18.42 0.08
CA GLY A 25 23.62 17.45 0.92
C GLY A 25 24.04 16.21 0.13
N ALA A 26 24.26 16.36 -1.18
CA ALA A 26 24.81 15.31 -2.01
C ALA A 26 26.17 14.82 -1.46
N SER A 27 26.42 13.52 -1.51
CA SER A 27 27.61 12.90 -0.93
C SER A 27 28.16 11.78 -1.82
N PRO A 28 29.48 11.62 -1.91
CA PRO A 28 30.07 10.45 -2.55
C PRO A 28 30.14 9.23 -1.61
N THR A 29 29.86 9.42 -0.31
CA THR A 29 30.03 8.37 0.70
C THR A 29 28.87 7.38 0.66
N PRO A 30 29.11 6.07 0.40
CA PRO A 30 28.07 5.06 0.47
C PRO A 30 27.32 5.07 1.82
N GLY A 31 26.01 4.93 1.78
CA GLY A 31 25.14 4.97 2.98
C GLY A 31 24.78 6.39 3.46
N ALA A 32 25.39 7.44 2.93
CA ALA A 32 24.91 8.80 3.19
C ALA A 32 23.58 9.04 2.45
N LEU A 33 22.63 9.75 3.09
CA LEU A 33 21.29 9.95 2.54
C LEU A 33 21.31 10.52 1.11
N GLY A 34 22.13 11.54 0.86
CA GLY A 34 22.25 12.14 -0.48
C GLY A 34 22.90 11.23 -1.52
N ALA A 35 23.77 10.30 -1.10
CA ALA A 35 24.35 9.28 -1.98
C ALA A 35 23.29 8.24 -2.37
N SER A 36 22.49 7.78 -1.41
CA SER A 36 21.41 6.82 -1.67
C SER A 36 20.37 7.38 -2.64
N VAL A 37 20.00 8.67 -2.51
CA VAL A 37 19.08 9.33 -3.46
C VAL A 37 19.66 9.34 -4.88
N LEU A 38 20.93 9.70 -5.05
CA LEU A 38 21.57 9.70 -6.36
C LEU A 38 21.60 8.28 -6.96
N THR A 39 22.01 7.29 -6.17
CA THR A 39 22.02 5.88 -6.57
C THR A 39 20.64 5.40 -7.00
N ASN A 40 19.59 5.76 -6.27
CA ASN A 40 18.22 5.38 -6.61
C ASN A 40 17.75 6.02 -7.92
N LEU A 41 18.05 7.31 -8.16
CA LEU A 41 17.74 7.98 -9.43
C LEU A 41 18.46 7.34 -10.62
N GLU A 42 19.74 7.00 -10.45
CA GLU A 42 20.55 6.32 -11.50
C GLU A 42 20.03 4.90 -11.77
N ARG A 43 19.72 4.15 -10.71
CA ARG A 43 19.12 2.80 -10.80
C ARG A 43 17.76 2.82 -11.50
N SER A 44 16.93 3.81 -11.18
CA SER A 44 15.61 4.02 -11.81
C SER A 44 15.70 4.60 -13.22
N ARG A 45 16.92 4.89 -13.73
CA ARG A 45 17.16 5.51 -15.04
C ARG A 45 16.40 6.83 -15.20
N PHE A 46 16.40 7.65 -14.16
CA PHE A 46 15.77 8.96 -14.23
C PHE A 46 16.36 9.77 -15.40
N SER A 47 15.51 10.25 -16.27
CA SER A 47 15.91 10.92 -17.54
C SER A 47 15.99 12.44 -17.43
N GLY A 48 15.62 13.01 -16.28
CA GLY A 48 15.64 14.45 -16.04
C GLY A 48 17.01 14.95 -15.56
N ASP A 49 17.10 16.25 -15.35
CA ASP A 49 18.31 16.93 -14.86
C ASP A 49 18.53 16.65 -13.38
N ILE A 50 19.77 16.33 -13.00
CA ILE A 50 20.18 16.12 -11.61
C ILE A 50 21.23 17.17 -11.24
N HIS A 51 20.91 18.03 -10.27
CA HIS A 51 21.79 19.04 -9.72
C HIS A 51 22.27 18.62 -8.33
N LEU A 52 23.58 18.46 -8.14
CA LEU A 52 24.16 18.13 -6.85
C LEU A 52 24.60 19.42 -6.14
N VAL A 53 24.26 19.52 -4.84
CA VAL A 53 24.64 20.68 -4.02
C VAL A 53 25.40 20.21 -2.78
N ASN A 54 26.66 20.62 -2.66
CA ASN A 54 27.51 20.39 -1.48
C ASN A 54 28.60 21.45 -1.39
N PRO A 55 28.70 22.22 -0.28
CA PRO A 55 29.71 23.30 -0.16
C PRO A 55 31.16 22.81 -0.18
N ASN A 56 31.39 21.54 0.18
CA ASN A 56 32.75 20.99 0.36
C ASN A 56 33.23 20.15 -0.83
N ARG A 57 32.47 20.06 -1.93
CA ARG A 57 32.78 19.21 -3.10
C ARG A 57 32.63 20.01 -4.39
N ASP A 58 33.53 19.79 -5.34
CA ASP A 58 33.43 20.32 -6.71
C ASP A 58 32.80 19.33 -7.66
N VAL A 59 33.03 18.05 -7.39
CA VAL A 59 32.56 16.92 -8.21
C VAL A 59 32.17 15.76 -7.30
N ILE A 60 31.11 15.05 -7.66
CA ILE A 60 30.70 13.78 -7.05
C ILE A 60 30.47 12.79 -8.18
N GLY A 61 31.26 11.69 -8.21
CA GLY A 61 31.33 10.80 -9.36
C GLY A 61 31.85 11.57 -10.60
N ASN A 62 31.06 11.59 -11.66
CA ASN A 62 31.34 12.34 -12.90
C ASN A 62 30.46 13.61 -13.04
N ARG A 63 29.76 14.02 -11.98
CA ARG A 63 28.82 15.13 -12.01
C ARG A 63 29.40 16.35 -11.28
N PRO A 64 29.27 17.56 -11.86
CA PRO A 64 29.64 18.80 -11.17
C PRO A 64 28.74 19.01 -9.95
N CYS A 65 29.30 19.63 -8.91
CA CYS A 65 28.60 19.89 -7.67
C CYS A 65 28.57 21.39 -7.39
N LEU A 66 27.40 21.95 -7.19
CA LEU A 66 27.18 23.35 -6.85
C LEU A 66 27.53 23.60 -5.40
N LYS A 67 28.11 24.77 -5.09
CA LYS A 67 28.53 25.12 -3.73
C LYS A 67 27.39 25.56 -2.82
N SER A 68 26.32 26.10 -3.38
CA SER A 68 25.14 26.54 -2.64
C SER A 68 23.87 26.40 -3.46
N VAL A 69 22.73 26.49 -2.79
CA VAL A 69 21.41 26.50 -3.41
C VAL A 69 21.23 27.70 -4.36
N ASP A 70 21.92 28.84 -4.06
CA ASP A 70 21.83 30.05 -4.89
C ASP A 70 22.38 29.86 -6.30
N ALA A 71 23.24 28.84 -6.49
CA ALA A 71 23.77 28.47 -7.80
C ALA A 71 22.86 27.57 -8.62
N LEU A 72 21.74 27.08 -8.06
CA LEU A 72 20.78 26.26 -8.80
C LEU A 72 20.13 27.05 -9.95
N PRO A 73 19.76 26.41 -11.05
CA PRO A 73 18.87 27.01 -12.04
C PRO A 73 17.56 27.48 -11.41
N LEU A 74 16.92 28.50 -12.00
CA LEU A 74 15.59 28.92 -11.56
C LEU A 74 14.56 27.85 -11.94
N GLY A 75 13.63 27.58 -11.01
CA GLY A 75 12.46 26.77 -11.30
C GLY A 75 12.71 25.26 -11.31
N VAL A 76 13.78 24.75 -10.67
CA VAL A 76 13.95 23.30 -10.46
C VAL A 76 12.68 22.69 -9.87
N ASP A 77 12.27 21.56 -10.39
CA ASP A 77 10.98 20.97 -10.00
C ASP A 77 10.96 20.51 -8.55
N VAL A 78 11.98 19.79 -8.09
CA VAL A 78 12.05 19.29 -6.71
C VAL A 78 13.47 19.33 -6.15
N ALA A 79 13.61 19.68 -4.86
CA ALA A 79 14.84 19.56 -4.12
C ALA A 79 14.69 18.53 -2.99
N VAL A 80 15.65 17.61 -2.88
CA VAL A 80 15.75 16.66 -1.76
C VAL A 80 16.74 17.21 -0.75
N LEU A 81 16.31 17.36 0.51
CA LEU A 81 17.14 17.87 1.60
C LEU A 81 17.67 16.70 2.44
N ALA A 82 18.90 16.30 2.15
CA ALA A 82 19.68 15.32 2.91
C ALA A 82 20.68 16.04 3.85
N ILE A 83 20.18 16.99 4.63
CA ILE A 83 20.95 17.93 5.48
C ILE A 83 20.43 17.90 6.92
N PRO A 84 21.23 18.30 7.92
CA PRO A 84 20.77 18.42 9.30
C PRO A 84 19.61 19.42 9.45
N ARG A 85 18.71 19.17 10.41
CA ARG A 85 17.54 20.01 10.71
C ARG A 85 17.85 21.49 10.78
N VAL A 86 18.95 21.85 11.46
CA VAL A 86 19.35 23.26 11.70
C VAL A 86 19.54 24.05 10.41
N ALA A 87 19.86 23.40 9.31
CA ALA A 87 20.07 24.03 8.00
C ALA A 87 18.81 24.06 7.12
N VAL A 88 17.74 23.40 7.53
CA VAL A 88 16.55 23.21 6.66
C VAL A 88 15.83 24.53 6.38
N LEU A 89 15.55 25.35 7.39
CA LEU A 89 14.78 26.59 7.21
C LEU A 89 15.50 27.59 6.28
N ASP A 90 16.79 27.76 6.45
CA ASP A 90 17.57 28.67 5.58
C ASP A 90 17.64 28.11 4.15
N THR A 91 17.81 26.79 4.02
CA THR A 91 17.79 26.14 2.72
C THR A 91 16.43 26.29 2.02
N ILE A 92 15.33 26.14 2.72
CA ILE A 92 13.97 26.31 2.15
C ILE A 92 13.73 27.75 1.71
N ARG A 93 14.23 28.76 2.46
CA ARG A 93 14.18 30.18 2.02
C ARG A 93 14.97 30.39 0.73
N ALA A 94 16.17 29.83 0.63
CA ALA A 94 17.00 29.90 -0.57
C ALA A 94 16.34 29.19 -1.75
N LEU A 95 15.75 28.01 -1.54
CA LEU A 95 15.00 27.27 -2.58
C LEU A 95 13.77 28.07 -3.05
N ALA A 96 13.04 28.72 -2.15
CA ALA A 96 11.92 29.58 -2.48
C ALA A 96 12.36 30.77 -3.37
N ALA A 97 13.48 31.42 -3.03
CA ALA A 97 14.06 32.48 -3.86
C ALA A 97 14.48 31.98 -5.25
N ARG A 98 14.85 30.71 -5.40
CA ARG A 98 15.15 30.05 -6.68
C ARG A 98 13.92 29.48 -7.40
N GLN A 99 12.71 29.75 -6.88
CA GLN A 99 11.41 29.28 -7.46
C GLN A 99 11.34 27.75 -7.60
N VAL A 100 11.99 27.01 -6.69
CA VAL A 100 11.91 25.55 -6.66
C VAL A 100 10.47 25.14 -6.35
N GLY A 101 9.91 24.20 -7.10
CA GLY A 101 8.49 23.84 -7.02
C GLY A 101 8.12 22.99 -5.83
N ALA A 102 9.05 22.12 -5.40
CA ALA A 102 8.79 21.20 -4.29
C ALA A 102 10.07 20.87 -3.50
N ALA A 103 9.89 20.44 -2.27
CA ALA A 103 10.96 19.90 -1.43
C ALA A 103 10.57 18.58 -0.78
N VAL A 104 11.55 17.66 -0.66
CA VAL A 104 11.45 16.42 0.14
C VAL A 104 12.42 16.56 1.31
N ILE A 105 11.94 16.48 2.55
CA ILE A 105 12.73 16.73 3.75
C ILE A 105 12.84 15.48 4.59
N PHE A 106 14.03 14.87 4.64
CA PHE A 106 14.26 13.65 5.43
C PHE A 106 14.46 13.93 6.91
N SER A 107 15.00 15.10 7.26
CA SER A 107 15.40 15.44 8.62
C SER A 107 14.23 15.32 9.60
N ALA A 108 14.51 14.67 10.73
CA ALA A 108 13.65 14.60 11.90
C ALA A 108 13.93 15.74 12.88
N GLY A 109 13.17 15.80 13.99
CA GLY A 109 13.31 16.77 15.06
C GLY A 109 12.42 18.00 14.92
N PHE A 110 11.40 17.94 14.05
CA PHE A 110 10.37 18.96 13.90
C PHE A 110 9.24 18.78 14.93
N ALA A 111 7.99 18.64 14.52
CA ALA A 111 6.87 18.55 15.46
C ALA A 111 7.02 17.45 16.52
N GLU A 112 7.60 16.30 16.16
CA GLU A 112 7.93 15.20 17.06
C GLU A 112 9.08 15.51 18.02
N GLY A 113 9.86 16.56 17.75
CA GLY A 113 10.96 17.05 18.59
C GLY A 113 10.53 18.05 19.67
N GLY A 114 9.22 18.19 19.91
CA GLY A 114 8.66 19.07 20.93
C GLY A 114 8.47 20.51 20.48
N GLU A 115 8.34 21.44 21.43
CA GLU A 115 7.89 22.81 21.18
C GLU A 115 8.76 23.59 20.18
N ALA A 116 10.08 23.50 20.31
CA ALA A 116 11.04 24.14 19.39
C ALA A 116 10.89 23.58 17.97
N GLY A 117 10.74 22.26 17.84
CA GLY A 117 10.51 21.61 16.55
C GLY A 117 9.18 21.97 15.93
N MET A 118 8.11 22.09 16.73
CA MET A 118 6.81 22.58 16.25
C MET A 118 6.87 24.03 15.76
N LYS A 119 7.68 24.88 16.37
CA LYS A 119 7.91 26.25 15.89
C LYS A 119 8.55 26.23 14.51
N ASP A 120 9.63 25.46 14.34
CA ASP A 120 10.33 25.34 13.07
C ASP A 120 9.42 24.76 11.96
N GLN A 121 8.58 23.77 12.30
CA GLN A 121 7.63 23.21 11.34
C GLN A 121 6.56 24.22 10.90
N ARG A 122 6.08 25.06 11.80
CA ARG A 122 5.13 26.15 11.45
C ARG A 122 5.80 27.20 10.56
N GLU A 123 7.06 27.55 10.83
CA GLU A 123 7.82 28.47 10.00
C GLU A 123 8.09 27.88 8.60
N LEU A 124 8.45 26.58 8.51
CA LEU A 124 8.57 25.86 7.25
C LEU A 124 7.28 25.95 6.44
N ALA A 125 6.13 25.68 7.06
CA ALA A 125 4.82 25.76 6.41
C ALA A 125 4.49 27.18 5.93
N ALA A 126 4.86 28.21 6.69
CA ALA A 126 4.66 29.60 6.30
C ALA A 126 5.50 29.99 5.08
N ILE A 127 6.76 29.60 5.02
CA ILE A 127 7.65 29.85 3.87
C ILE A 127 7.11 29.13 2.62
N ALA A 128 6.70 27.88 2.76
CA ALA A 128 6.14 27.10 1.67
C ALA A 128 4.85 27.71 1.13
N ALA A 129 3.95 28.14 2.01
CA ALA A 129 2.70 28.81 1.64
C ALA A 129 2.94 30.13 0.89
N ALA A 130 3.91 30.93 1.34
CA ALA A 130 4.26 32.22 0.71
C ALA A 130 4.87 32.04 -0.68
N SER A 131 5.61 30.95 -0.93
CA SER A 131 6.28 30.67 -2.21
C SER A 131 5.47 29.77 -3.15
N GLY A 132 4.40 29.14 -2.66
CA GLY A 132 3.66 28.11 -3.39
C GLY A 132 4.42 26.77 -3.52
N MET A 133 5.48 26.57 -2.75
CA MET A 133 6.27 25.35 -2.74
C MET A 133 5.51 24.21 -2.07
N VAL A 134 5.51 23.04 -2.68
CA VAL A 134 5.02 21.80 -2.07
C VAL A 134 6.11 21.16 -1.22
N VAL A 135 5.76 20.67 -0.04
CA VAL A 135 6.73 19.99 0.84
C VAL A 135 6.21 18.63 1.27
N LEU A 136 6.98 17.58 0.97
CA LEU A 136 6.82 16.22 1.50
C LEU A 136 7.68 16.07 2.76
N GLY A 137 7.08 15.68 3.86
CA GLY A 137 7.73 15.57 5.16
C GLY A 137 7.46 16.80 6.05
N PRO A 138 8.40 17.19 6.93
CA PRO A 138 9.69 16.54 7.26
C PRO A 138 9.54 15.17 7.92
N ASN A 139 10.67 14.56 8.34
CA ASN A 139 10.69 13.26 9.00
C ASN A 139 10.01 12.16 8.16
N CYS A 140 10.39 12.04 6.88
CA CYS A 140 9.82 11.08 5.94
C CYS A 140 10.92 10.25 5.25
N LEU A 141 10.54 9.11 4.66
CA LEU A 141 11.43 8.34 3.79
C LEU A 141 11.47 8.89 2.34
N GLY A 142 10.63 9.85 2.01
CA GLY A 142 10.45 10.32 0.64
C GLY A 142 9.44 9.47 -0.14
N PHE A 143 9.65 9.31 -1.44
CA PHE A 143 8.74 8.54 -2.27
C PHE A 143 9.43 7.78 -3.40
N VAL A 144 8.73 6.79 -3.91
CA VAL A 144 9.07 6.04 -5.13
C VAL A 144 7.87 6.10 -6.09
N ASN A 145 8.13 6.47 -7.33
CA ASN A 145 7.19 6.47 -8.44
C ASN A 145 7.72 5.51 -9.50
N GLN A 146 7.18 4.28 -9.54
CA GLN A 146 7.57 3.26 -10.51
C GLN A 146 6.95 3.49 -11.90
N VAL A 147 5.94 4.35 -11.99
CA VAL A 147 5.31 4.70 -13.28
C VAL A 147 6.27 5.49 -14.18
N HIS A 148 7.04 6.40 -13.57
CA HIS A 148 7.96 7.29 -14.29
C HIS A 148 9.43 7.09 -13.92
N GLY A 149 9.76 6.07 -13.11
CA GLY A 149 11.15 5.78 -12.73
C GLY A 149 11.77 6.87 -11.85
N VAL A 150 11.04 7.42 -10.90
CA VAL A 150 11.52 8.44 -9.96
C VAL A 150 11.59 7.87 -8.56
N ALA A 151 12.76 7.87 -7.93
CA ALA A 151 12.93 7.41 -6.57
C ALA A 151 13.69 8.46 -5.73
N LEU A 152 12.93 9.34 -5.07
CA LEU A 152 13.44 10.36 -4.15
C LEU A 152 13.31 9.86 -2.71
N THR A 153 14.10 8.85 -2.40
CA THR A 153 14.18 8.20 -1.08
C THR A 153 15.60 7.85 -0.76
N PHE A 154 15.94 7.82 0.54
CA PHE A 154 17.24 7.35 0.99
C PHE A 154 17.29 5.84 1.27
N VAL A 155 16.14 5.16 1.24
CA VAL A 155 16.09 3.69 1.30
C VAL A 155 16.44 3.16 -0.08
N GLU A 156 17.43 2.27 -0.14
CA GLU A 156 17.77 1.62 -1.40
C GLU A 156 16.58 0.78 -1.89
N THR A 157 16.10 1.13 -3.06
CA THR A 157 14.91 0.51 -3.63
C THR A 157 15.25 -0.13 -4.98
N PRO A 158 14.88 -1.40 -5.22
CA PRO A 158 15.05 -2.00 -6.53
C PRO A 158 14.18 -1.26 -7.55
N ALA A 159 14.72 -1.00 -8.74
CA ALA A 159 13.95 -0.54 -9.86
C ALA A 159 13.09 -1.70 -10.39
N VAL A 160 11.85 -1.77 -9.96
CA VAL A 160 10.88 -2.76 -10.45
C VAL A 160 9.90 -2.02 -11.36
N PRO A 161 10.03 -2.14 -12.69
CA PRO A 161 9.10 -1.48 -13.58
C PRO A 161 7.67 -1.95 -13.31
N LEU A 162 6.75 -0.99 -13.20
CA LEU A 162 5.33 -1.32 -13.20
C LEU A 162 4.96 -1.81 -14.60
N GLY A 163 4.62 -3.08 -14.76
CA GLY A 163 4.16 -3.65 -16.04
C GLY A 163 2.98 -2.89 -16.65
N ASP A 164 2.31 -3.45 -17.63
CA ASP A 164 1.18 -2.80 -18.33
C ASP A 164 -0.07 -2.63 -17.46
N GLN A 165 -0.21 -3.45 -16.42
CA GLN A 165 -1.36 -3.38 -15.51
C GLN A 165 -1.22 -2.26 -14.47
N PRO A 166 -2.35 -1.63 -14.07
CA PRO A 166 -2.35 -0.71 -12.95
C PRO A 166 -1.89 -1.37 -11.65
N GLY A 167 -1.08 -0.65 -10.89
CA GLY A 167 -0.51 -1.12 -9.63
C GLY A 167 -1.26 -0.64 -8.39
N VAL A 168 -0.58 -0.80 -7.26
CA VAL A 168 -1.01 -0.36 -5.94
C VAL A 168 -0.30 0.94 -5.58
N GLY A 169 -1.05 1.96 -5.17
CA GLY A 169 -0.51 3.16 -4.55
C GLY A 169 -0.40 2.97 -3.04
N ILE A 170 0.74 3.27 -2.45
CA ILE A 170 0.96 3.26 -1.00
C ILE A 170 1.08 4.69 -0.51
N VAL A 171 0.28 5.07 0.50
CA VAL A 171 0.39 6.35 1.21
C VAL A 171 0.46 6.08 2.70
N SER A 172 1.57 6.44 3.34
CA SER A 172 1.80 6.15 4.76
C SER A 172 2.45 7.31 5.49
N GLN A 173 1.96 7.63 6.68
CA GLN A 173 2.63 8.55 7.60
C GLN A 173 3.89 7.93 8.20
N SER A 174 3.91 6.58 8.37
CA SER A 174 5.08 5.83 8.81
C SER A 174 5.91 5.36 7.62
N GLY A 175 7.17 5.81 7.56
CA GLY A 175 8.10 5.40 6.52
C GLY A 175 8.42 3.90 6.57
N ALA A 176 8.70 3.38 7.75
CA ALA A 176 9.02 1.97 7.95
C ALA A 176 7.87 1.06 7.47
N MET A 177 6.63 1.41 7.80
CA MET A 177 5.47 0.63 7.38
C MET A 177 5.21 0.73 5.87
N ALA A 178 5.49 1.88 5.24
CA ALA A 178 5.45 2.00 3.77
C ALA A 178 6.43 1.04 3.11
N ALA A 179 7.66 0.97 3.62
CA ALA A 179 8.69 0.08 3.09
C ALA A 179 8.31 -1.40 3.27
N VAL A 180 7.84 -1.80 4.46
CA VAL A 180 7.41 -3.19 4.73
C VAL A 180 6.23 -3.59 3.85
N LEU A 181 5.22 -2.72 3.70
CA LEU A 181 4.09 -2.99 2.81
C LEU A 181 4.56 -3.13 1.35
N GLY A 182 5.48 -2.30 0.89
CA GLY A 182 6.06 -2.41 -0.44
C GLY A 182 6.75 -3.75 -0.69
N VAL A 183 7.54 -4.24 0.26
CA VAL A 183 8.19 -5.56 0.21
C VAL A 183 7.15 -6.68 0.20
N MET A 184 6.13 -6.60 1.07
CA MET A 184 5.05 -7.57 1.14
C MET A 184 4.29 -7.68 -0.19
N LEU A 185 3.91 -6.55 -0.79
CA LEU A 185 3.22 -6.54 -2.08
C LEU A 185 4.10 -7.09 -3.21
N GLY A 186 5.38 -6.75 -3.20
CA GLY A 186 6.36 -7.29 -4.15
C GLY A 186 6.51 -8.83 -4.05
N SER A 187 6.56 -9.40 -2.84
CA SER A 187 6.59 -10.85 -2.62
C SER A 187 5.33 -11.56 -3.13
N ARG A 188 4.21 -10.84 -3.20
CA ARG A 188 2.94 -11.29 -3.76
C ARG A 188 2.80 -11.02 -5.26
N ALA A 189 3.87 -10.61 -5.93
CA ALA A 189 3.89 -10.23 -7.34
C ALA A 189 2.87 -9.13 -7.70
N LEU A 190 2.63 -8.20 -6.78
CA LEU A 190 1.82 -7.01 -7.02
C LEU A 190 2.73 -5.83 -7.35
N GLY A 191 2.48 -5.17 -8.47
CA GLY A 191 3.19 -3.96 -8.85
C GLY A 191 2.78 -2.79 -7.96
N VAL A 192 3.76 -2.03 -7.46
CA VAL A 192 3.53 -0.78 -6.72
C VAL A 192 3.69 0.38 -7.69
N SER A 193 2.64 1.18 -7.91
CA SER A 193 2.70 2.36 -8.77
C SER A 193 3.44 3.51 -8.07
N TYR A 194 3.03 3.80 -6.84
CA TYR A 194 3.64 4.82 -5.98
C TYR A 194 3.79 4.29 -4.56
N SER A 195 4.89 4.64 -3.90
CA SER A 195 5.06 4.47 -2.46
C SER A 195 5.47 5.81 -1.86
N ILE A 196 4.63 6.42 -1.05
CA ILE A 196 4.78 7.78 -0.53
C ILE A 196 4.77 7.74 1.00
N SER A 197 5.89 8.17 1.61
CA SER A 197 6.00 8.36 3.05
C SER A 197 5.80 9.84 3.37
N THR A 198 4.70 10.20 4.02
CA THR A 198 4.34 11.61 4.25
C THR A 198 5.00 12.23 5.47
N GLY A 199 5.45 11.43 6.45
CA GLY A 199 6.09 11.90 7.67
C GLY A 199 5.20 12.85 8.47
N ASN A 200 5.75 13.99 8.92
CA ASN A 200 5.06 14.95 9.77
C ASN A 200 3.99 15.79 9.05
N GLU A 201 3.95 15.78 7.73
CA GLU A 201 2.93 16.49 6.94
C GLU A 201 2.87 18.01 7.24
N ALA A 202 4.02 18.67 7.18
CA ALA A 202 4.08 20.12 7.47
C ALA A 202 3.26 20.95 6.47
N VAL A 203 3.19 20.52 5.20
CA VAL A 203 2.51 21.22 4.11
C VAL A 203 1.51 20.31 3.41
N THR A 204 1.97 19.21 2.82
CA THR A 204 1.11 18.22 2.17
C THR A 204 0.86 17.03 3.09
N GLY A 205 -0.36 16.53 3.09
CA GLY A 205 -0.78 15.37 3.88
C GLY A 205 -1.29 14.22 3.03
N VAL A 206 -1.71 13.14 3.69
CA VAL A 206 -2.23 11.93 3.03
C VAL A 206 -3.39 12.25 2.08
N GLU A 207 -4.18 13.26 2.38
CA GLU A 207 -5.32 13.66 1.56
C GLU A 207 -4.88 14.18 0.17
N ASP A 208 -3.76 14.91 0.09
CA ASP A 208 -3.24 15.45 -1.16
C ASP A 208 -2.76 14.32 -2.09
N TYR A 209 -2.02 13.36 -1.53
CA TYR A 209 -1.52 12.20 -2.28
C TYR A 209 -2.63 11.24 -2.67
N LEU A 210 -3.62 11.04 -1.79
CA LEU A 210 -4.80 10.24 -2.10
C LEU A 210 -5.56 10.85 -3.30
N GLU A 211 -5.78 12.16 -3.29
CA GLU A 211 -6.47 12.87 -4.38
C GLU A 211 -5.71 12.69 -5.71
N PHE A 212 -4.38 12.82 -5.70
CA PHE A 212 -3.54 12.56 -6.87
C PHE A 212 -3.69 11.12 -7.38
N LEU A 213 -3.62 10.12 -6.49
CA LEU A 213 -3.69 8.71 -6.87
C LEU A 213 -5.07 8.28 -7.39
N ILE A 214 -6.14 8.97 -6.99
CA ILE A 214 -7.47 8.70 -7.54
C ILE A 214 -7.54 9.06 -9.02
N ASP A 215 -6.89 10.13 -9.42
CA ASP A 215 -6.89 10.59 -10.80
C ASP A 215 -5.81 9.89 -11.66
N ASP A 216 -4.86 9.17 -11.04
CA ASP A 216 -3.81 8.44 -11.75
C ASP A 216 -4.30 7.12 -12.37
N PRO A 217 -4.25 6.95 -13.71
CA PRO A 217 -4.75 5.73 -14.38
C PRO A 217 -3.89 4.49 -14.10
N ARG A 218 -2.66 4.67 -13.61
CA ARG A 218 -1.73 3.58 -13.30
C ARG A 218 -1.89 3.04 -11.88
N THR A 219 -2.80 3.60 -11.09
CA THR A 219 -3.12 3.16 -9.73
C THR A 219 -4.54 2.62 -9.66
N ARG A 220 -4.73 1.37 -9.21
CA ARG A 220 -6.04 0.72 -9.06
C ARG A 220 -6.49 0.65 -7.61
N VAL A 221 -5.62 0.21 -6.72
CA VAL A 221 -5.88 0.07 -5.29
C VAL A 221 -4.96 1.00 -4.53
N ILE A 222 -5.45 1.60 -3.46
CA ILE A 222 -4.66 2.50 -2.62
C ILE A 222 -4.62 1.93 -1.21
N GLY A 223 -3.43 1.47 -0.80
CA GLY A 223 -3.13 1.04 0.56
C GLY A 223 -2.68 2.22 1.40
N MET A 224 -3.35 2.47 2.51
CA MET A 224 -3.05 3.60 3.39
C MET A 224 -2.72 3.15 4.80
N ILE A 225 -1.70 3.78 5.40
CA ILE A 225 -1.36 3.62 6.81
C ILE A 225 -1.33 5.00 7.44
N VAL A 226 -2.38 5.34 8.19
CA VAL A 226 -2.65 6.71 8.64
C VAL A 226 -2.90 6.71 10.13
N GLU A 227 -2.07 7.40 10.88
CA GLU A 227 -2.19 7.60 12.32
C GLU A 227 -3.18 8.74 12.64
N GLN A 228 -3.22 9.75 11.77
CA GLN A 228 -4.08 10.92 11.94
C GLN A 228 -4.46 11.56 10.60
N PHE A 229 -5.74 11.85 10.43
CA PHE A 229 -6.22 12.68 9.33
C PHE A 229 -6.14 14.16 9.70
N ARG A 230 -5.40 14.95 8.92
CA ARG A 230 -5.31 16.40 9.12
C ARG A 230 -6.55 17.13 8.61
N GLN A 231 -7.14 16.63 7.54
CA GLN A 231 -8.35 17.18 6.92
C GLN A 231 -9.43 16.09 6.78
N PRO A 232 -10.02 15.60 7.89
CA PRO A 232 -10.90 14.43 7.88
C PRO A 232 -12.15 14.61 7.00
N ARG A 233 -12.69 15.82 6.88
CA ARG A 233 -13.81 16.08 5.97
C ARG A 233 -13.41 15.94 4.51
N ARG A 234 -12.25 16.48 4.14
CA ARG A 234 -11.68 16.35 2.79
C ARG A 234 -11.37 14.90 2.46
N PHE A 235 -10.77 14.16 3.40
CA PHE A 235 -10.54 12.72 3.23
C PHE A 235 -11.82 11.97 2.86
N LEU A 236 -12.92 12.19 3.58
CA LEU A 236 -14.21 11.53 3.31
C LEU A 236 -14.77 11.90 1.91
N GLN A 237 -14.61 13.14 1.47
CA GLN A 237 -15.02 13.58 0.13
C GLN A 237 -14.19 12.88 -0.95
N ILE A 238 -12.87 12.80 -0.76
CA ILE A 238 -11.95 12.14 -1.69
C ILE A 238 -12.22 10.63 -1.70
N ALA A 239 -12.49 10.00 -0.56
CA ALA A 239 -12.84 8.58 -0.48
C ALA A 239 -14.14 8.26 -1.24
N ALA A 240 -15.14 9.14 -1.17
CA ALA A 240 -16.35 9.01 -1.96
C ALA A 240 -16.08 9.09 -3.48
N ARG A 241 -15.18 9.99 -3.91
CA ARG A 241 -14.72 10.08 -5.31
C ARG A 241 -13.98 8.81 -5.75
N ALA A 242 -13.10 8.27 -4.90
CA ALA A 242 -12.40 7.01 -5.18
C ALA A 242 -13.38 5.88 -5.49
N ARG A 243 -14.41 5.73 -4.65
CA ARG A 243 -15.47 4.74 -4.85
C ARG A 243 -16.22 4.95 -6.18
N GLN A 244 -16.55 6.18 -6.53
CA GLN A 244 -17.20 6.50 -7.81
C GLN A 244 -16.31 6.20 -9.00
N ALA A 245 -14.99 6.40 -8.87
CA ALA A 245 -13.98 6.07 -9.88
C ALA A 245 -13.62 4.58 -9.94
N GLY A 246 -14.26 3.73 -9.11
CA GLY A 246 -13.99 2.29 -9.05
C GLY A 246 -12.64 1.94 -8.42
N LYS A 247 -12.02 2.86 -7.65
CA LYS A 247 -10.77 2.63 -6.95
C LYS A 247 -11.02 2.25 -5.51
N GLN A 248 -10.38 1.16 -5.06
CA GLN A 248 -10.52 0.69 -3.69
C GLN A 248 -9.46 1.33 -2.79
N ILE A 249 -9.89 1.87 -1.66
CA ILE A 249 -9.02 2.30 -0.57
C ILE A 249 -9.05 1.25 0.52
N VAL A 250 -7.87 0.79 0.95
CA VAL A 250 -7.67 -0.09 2.10
C VAL A 250 -6.85 0.67 3.14
N LEU A 251 -7.38 0.80 4.35
CA LEU A 251 -6.82 1.64 5.40
C LEU A 251 -6.47 0.82 6.63
N LEU A 252 -5.22 0.89 7.05
CA LEU A 252 -4.78 0.51 8.39
C LEU A 252 -4.64 1.80 9.22
N HIS A 253 -5.39 1.89 10.33
CA HIS A 253 -5.38 3.06 11.22
C HIS A 253 -4.93 2.64 12.61
N PRO A 254 -3.64 2.83 12.98
CA PRO A 254 -3.14 2.62 14.33
C PRO A 254 -3.82 3.56 15.33
N GLY A 255 -3.80 3.20 16.63
CA GLY A 255 -4.39 4.05 17.66
C GLY A 255 -5.79 3.63 18.15
N ARG A 256 -6.15 2.34 17.99
CA ARG A 256 -7.42 1.78 18.48
C ARG A 256 -7.50 1.75 20.02
N SER A 257 -6.43 1.34 20.70
CA SER A 257 -6.39 1.30 22.16
C SER A 257 -6.15 2.67 22.78
N SER A 258 -6.53 2.86 24.06
CA SER A 258 -6.25 4.09 24.79
C SER A 258 -4.76 4.39 24.89
N ALA A 259 -3.96 3.37 25.17
CA ALA A 259 -2.50 3.49 25.24
C ALA A 259 -1.87 3.87 23.88
N ALA A 260 -2.36 3.29 22.78
CA ALA A 260 -1.90 3.65 21.45
C ALA A 260 -2.28 5.08 21.06
N ARG A 261 -3.47 5.57 21.47
CA ARG A 261 -3.86 6.96 21.27
C ARG A 261 -2.99 7.94 22.04
N GLU A 262 -2.66 7.60 23.30
CA GLU A 262 -1.76 8.42 24.13
C GLU A 262 -0.35 8.47 23.52
N SER A 263 0.16 7.33 23.05
CA SER A 263 1.46 7.24 22.36
C SER A 263 1.45 8.09 21.07
N ALA A 264 0.40 8.01 20.25
CA ALA A 264 0.27 8.81 19.04
C ALA A 264 0.22 10.29 19.34
N ALA A 265 -0.49 10.72 20.38
CA ALA A 265 -0.55 12.12 20.82
C ALA A 265 0.83 12.66 21.21
N THR A 266 1.66 11.82 21.84
CA THR A 266 3.04 12.17 22.22
C THR A 266 3.96 12.23 21.00
N HIS A 267 3.77 11.33 20.04
CA HIS A 267 4.61 11.21 18.86
C HIS A 267 4.28 12.27 17.78
N THR A 268 3.02 12.61 17.60
CA THR A 268 2.55 13.53 16.53
C THR A 268 2.15 14.91 17.05
N GLY A 269 2.10 15.10 18.37
CA GLY A 269 1.62 16.36 19.00
C GLY A 269 0.14 16.64 18.78
N ALA A 270 -0.66 15.66 18.38
CA ALA A 270 -2.06 15.84 18.03
C ALA A 270 -3.01 15.07 18.95
N LEU A 271 -4.18 15.63 19.22
CA LEU A 271 -5.27 14.95 19.91
C LEU A 271 -5.78 13.79 19.05
N ALA A 272 -5.66 12.57 19.59
CA ALA A 272 -6.20 11.38 18.93
C ALA A 272 -7.74 11.50 18.80
N GLY A 273 -8.25 11.32 17.60
CA GLY A 273 -9.66 11.31 17.30
C GLY A 273 -10.40 10.10 17.89
N ASP A 274 -11.73 10.13 17.88
CA ASP A 274 -12.56 8.96 18.23
C ASP A 274 -12.45 7.90 17.12
N HIS A 275 -11.77 6.80 17.42
CA HIS A 275 -11.56 5.69 16.49
C HIS A 275 -12.88 5.05 16.04
N ALA A 276 -13.88 4.92 16.92
CA ALA A 276 -15.17 4.32 16.57
C ALA A 276 -15.92 5.20 15.56
N LEU A 277 -15.95 6.51 15.81
CA LEU A 277 -16.56 7.48 14.90
C LEU A 277 -15.85 7.51 13.55
N MET A 278 -14.51 7.48 13.54
CA MET A 278 -13.69 7.41 12.32
C MET A 278 -14.06 6.15 11.53
N THR A 279 -14.07 4.98 12.17
CA THR A 279 -14.43 3.70 11.56
C THR A 279 -15.76 3.73 10.82
N VAL A 280 -16.82 4.22 11.49
CA VAL A 280 -18.16 4.33 10.88
C VAL A 280 -18.14 5.27 9.68
N LYS A 281 -17.49 6.42 9.80
CA LYS A 281 -17.45 7.42 8.71
C LYS A 281 -16.70 6.95 7.49
N VAL A 282 -15.53 6.31 7.65
CA VAL A 282 -14.73 5.87 6.52
C VAL A 282 -15.34 4.65 5.82
N ARG A 283 -15.90 3.69 6.58
CA ARG A 283 -16.65 2.54 6.03
C ARG A 283 -17.84 2.97 5.19
N ARG A 284 -18.55 4.02 5.61
CA ARG A 284 -19.68 4.58 4.85
C ARG A 284 -19.26 5.11 3.48
N GLN A 285 -18.01 5.56 3.32
CA GLN A 285 -17.46 5.99 2.04
C GLN A 285 -16.89 4.84 1.20
N GLY A 286 -16.97 3.60 1.67
CA GLY A 286 -16.47 2.41 0.95
C GLY A 286 -14.99 2.12 1.20
N VAL A 287 -14.38 2.75 2.20
CA VAL A 287 -13.03 2.40 2.64
C VAL A 287 -13.06 1.08 3.41
N VAL A 288 -12.21 0.14 3.03
CA VAL A 288 -12.03 -1.11 3.76
C VAL A 288 -10.97 -0.91 4.83
N LEU A 289 -11.28 -1.32 6.06
CA LEU A 289 -10.37 -1.22 7.20
C LEU A 289 -9.68 -2.55 7.42
N ALA A 290 -8.37 -2.52 7.55
CA ALA A 290 -7.54 -3.64 8.01
C ALA A 290 -7.18 -3.44 9.49
N GLU A 291 -7.09 -4.52 10.25
CA GLU A 291 -6.72 -4.52 11.66
C GLU A 291 -5.23 -4.87 11.89
N SER A 292 -4.58 -5.49 10.91
CA SER A 292 -3.15 -5.78 10.91
C SER A 292 -2.49 -5.45 9.57
N LEU A 293 -1.16 -5.47 9.52
CA LEU A 293 -0.41 -5.23 8.30
C LEU A 293 -0.59 -6.38 7.30
N GLU A 294 -0.67 -7.62 7.80
CA GLU A 294 -0.94 -8.81 7.01
C GLU A 294 -2.31 -8.72 6.35
N GLU A 295 -3.33 -8.39 7.13
CA GLU A 295 -4.69 -8.20 6.63
C GLU A 295 -4.76 -7.07 5.59
N LEU A 296 -4.02 -5.96 5.81
CA LEU A 296 -3.89 -4.89 4.81
C LEU A 296 -3.36 -5.44 3.48
N GLY A 297 -2.30 -6.26 3.53
CA GLY A 297 -1.71 -6.89 2.36
C GLY A 297 -2.68 -7.86 1.66
N ASP A 298 -3.41 -8.68 2.42
CA ASP A 298 -4.38 -9.65 1.89
C ASP A 298 -5.56 -8.96 1.20
N ILE A 299 -6.12 -7.94 1.83
CA ILE A 299 -7.23 -7.17 1.25
C ILE A 299 -6.78 -6.43 -0.02
N ILE A 300 -5.58 -5.84 -0.01
CA ILE A 300 -5.00 -5.20 -1.20
C ILE A 300 -4.83 -6.21 -2.33
N GLU A 301 -4.32 -7.41 -2.05
CA GLU A 301 -4.14 -8.46 -3.06
C GLU A 301 -5.48 -8.87 -3.66
N ILE A 302 -6.49 -9.14 -2.83
CA ILE A 302 -7.84 -9.48 -3.29
C ILE A 302 -8.40 -8.34 -4.16
N ALA A 303 -8.33 -7.09 -3.69
CA ALA A 303 -8.86 -5.94 -4.42
C ALA A 303 -8.14 -5.69 -5.76
N ALA A 304 -6.83 -5.94 -5.82
CA ALA A 304 -6.04 -5.79 -7.05
C ALA A 304 -6.35 -6.87 -8.08
N ARG A 305 -6.60 -8.10 -7.65
CA ARG A 305 -6.89 -9.24 -8.53
C ARG A 305 -8.37 -9.39 -8.86
N CYS A 306 -9.26 -8.92 -7.99
CA CYS A 306 -10.72 -9.00 -8.14
C CYS A 306 -11.30 -7.59 -8.32
N PRO A 307 -11.27 -7.01 -9.53
CA PRO A 307 -11.64 -5.60 -9.76
C PRO A 307 -13.14 -5.34 -9.58
N ALA A 308 -13.97 -6.36 -9.61
CA ALA A 308 -15.40 -6.25 -9.39
C ALA A 308 -15.80 -7.02 -8.13
N SER A 309 -16.61 -6.41 -7.28
CA SER A 309 -17.19 -7.12 -6.14
C SER A 309 -18.03 -8.29 -6.61
N PRO A 310 -17.80 -9.51 -6.10
CA PRO A 310 -18.59 -10.68 -6.46
C PRO A 310 -20.04 -10.46 -6.05
N ARG A 311 -20.98 -10.93 -6.90
CA ARG A 311 -22.40 -10.93 -6.60
C ARG A 311 -22.81 -12.33 -6.16
N GLY A 312 -23.42 -12.46 -4.99
CA GLY A 312 -23.82 -13.73 -4.39
C GLY A 312 -23.01 -14.04 -3.12
N GLY A 313 -23.28 -15.19 -2.53
CA GLY A 313 -22.62 -15.63 -1.31
C GLY A 313 -21.24 -16.23 -1.56
N VAL A 314 -20.58 -16.61 -0.48
CA VAL A 314 -19.29 -17.27 -0.51
C VAL A 314 -19.47 -18.77 -0.30
N LEU A 315 -18.86 -19.59 -1.15
CA LEU A 315 -18.61 -21.00 -0.85
C LEU A 315 -17.22 -21.11 -0.21
N TYR A 316 -17.15 -21.70 0.95
CA TYR A 316 -15.88 -22.05 1.59
C TYR A 316 -15.67 -23.57 1.48
N VAL A 317 -14.52 -23.98 0.93
CA VAL A 317 -14.11 -25.38 0.82
C VAL A 317 -12.90 -25.59 1.71
N THR A 318 -12.93 -26.62 2.55
CA THR A 318 -11.83 -26.95 3.47
C THR A 318 -11.53 -28.45 3.47
N GLU A 319 -10.51 -28.87 4.21
CA GLU A 319 -10.06 -30.26 4.32
C GLU A 319 -10.13 -30.74 5.79
N SER A 320 -10.81 -30.00 6.68
CA SER A 320 -10.85 -30.31 8.10
C SER A 320 -12.12 -29.79 8.76
N GLY A 321 -12.77 -30.64 9.56
CA GLY A 321 -13.92 -30.26 10.38
C GLY A 321 -13.61 -29.16 11.39
N ALA A 322 -12.40 -29.11 11.92
CA ALA A 322 -11.98 -28.04 12.83
C ALA A 322 -11.90 -26.69 12.09
N PHE A 323 -11.28 -26.63 10.92
CA PHE A 323 -11.26 -25.41 10.11
C PHE A 323 -12.65 -25.00 9.62
N LYS A 324 -13.52 -25.97 9.33
CA LYS A 324 -14.93 -25.68 9.06
C LYS A 324 -15.58 -24.94 10.24
N ALA A 325 -15.39 -25.42 11.48
CA ALA A 325 -15.96 -24.78 12.66
C ALA A 325 -15.39 -23.37 12.87
N LEU A 326 -14.07 -23.18 12.78
CA LEU A 326 -13.45 -21.87 12.86
C LEU A 326 -13.93 -20.90 11.79
N THR A 327 -14.19 -21.39 10.57
CA THR A 327 -14.75 -20.56 9.50
C THR A 327 -16.17 -20.11 9.82
N LEU A 328 -17.00 -20.98 10.40
CA LEU A 328 -18.36 -20.62 10.83
C LEU A 328 -18.30 -19.53 11.91
N ASP A 329 -17.45 -19.70 12.93
CA ASP A 329 -17.29 -18.72 14.01
C ASP A 329 -16.84 -17.34 13.46
N LEU A 330 -15.87 -17.32 12.56
CA LEU A 330 -15.39 -16.08 11.95
C LEU A 330 -16.43 -15.43 11.04
N CYS A 331 -17.15 -16.22 10.24
CA CYS A 331 -18.21 -15.69 9.39
C CYS A 331 -19.34 -15.08 10.21
N GLU A 332 -19.75 -15.71 11.32
CA GLU A 332 -20.74 -15.15 12.25
C GLU A 332 -20.24 -13.86 12.87
N GLN A 333 -19.00 -13.85 13.39
CA GLN A 333 -18.40 -12.66 13.99
C GLN A 333 -18.31 -11.47 13.02
N GLN A 334 -17.99 -11.74 11.75
CA GLN A 334 -17.84 -10.73 10.71
C GLN A 334 -19.17 -10.42 9.98
N GLY A 335 -20.25 -11.11 10.31
CA GLY A 335 -21.53 -10.94 9.63
C GLY A 335 -21.52 -11.37 8.16
N VAL A 336 -20.69 -12.35 7.79
CA VAL A 336 -20.62 -12.90 6.43
C VAL A 336 -21.62 -14.04 6.29
N PRO A 337 -22.71 -13.88 5.52
CA PRO A 337 -23.68 -14.95 5.34
C PRO A 337 -23.13 -16.04 4.41
N LEU A 338 -23.22 -17.28 4.86
CA LEU A 338 -22.92 -18.45 4.05
C LEU A 338 -24.23 -19.07 3.52
N PRO A 339 -24.45 -19.13 2.19
CA PRO A 339 -25.61 -19.80 1.63
C PRO A 339 -25.67 -21.26 2.08
N LEU A 340 -26.85 -21.70 2.53
CA LEU A 340 -27.08 -23.06 2.99
C LEU A 340 -26.93 -24.05 1.83
N LEU A 341 -26.12 -25.07 2.05
CA LEU A 341 -25.99 -26.26 1.21
C LEU A 341 -26.43 -27.49 1.97
N ASP A 342 -27.23 -28.33 1.32
CA ASP A 342 -27.61 -29.66 1.79
C ASP A 342 -27.81 -30.62 0.60
N ASP A 343 -28.03 -31.89 0.89
CA ASP A 343 -28.21 -32.93 -0.14
C ASP A 343 -29.43 -32.70 -1.04
N GLN A 344 -30.45 -31.97 -0.55
CA GLN A 344 -31.69 -31.73 -1.31
C GLN A 344 -31.53 -30.54 -2.26
N ASN A 345 -30.84 -29.48 -1.83
CA ASN A 345 -30.76 -28.23 -2.58
C ASN A 345 -29.49 -28.11 -3.43
N ALA A 346 -28.55 -29.07 -3.37
CA ALA A 346 -27.27 -29.01 -4.07
C ALA A 346 -26.87 -30.33 -4.77
N PRO A 347 -27.67 -30.81 -5.73
CA PRO A 347 -27.43 -32.11 -6.42
C PRO A 347 -26.08 -32.14 -7.14
N LEU A 348 -25.57 -31.02 -7.65
CA LEU A 348 -24.25 -30.93 -8.29
C LEU A 348 -23.12 -31.23 -7.30
N PHE A 349 -23.21 -30.72 -6.08
CA PHE A 349 -22.24 -31.02 -5.02
C PHE A 349 -22.37 -32.47 -4.57
N ARG A 350 -23.60 -32.98 -4.40
CA ARG A 350 -23.80 -34.38 -4.03
C ARG A 350 -23.16 -35.34 -5.05
N ALA A 351 -23.25 -35.02 -6.32
CA ALA A 351 -22.63 -35.81 -7.39
C ALA A 351 -21.10 -35.66 -7.45
N ALA A 352 -20.58 -34.53 -6.98
CA ALA A 352 -19.15 -34.22 -7.04
C ALA A 352 -18.32 -34.85 -5.91
N ILE A 353 -18.94 -35.11 -4.73
CA ILE A 353 -18.26 -35.54 -3.53
C ILE A 353 -18.67 -36.95 -3.10
N PRO A 354 -17.81 -37.67 -2.33
CA PRO A 354 -18.15 -39.00 -1.82
C PRO A 354 -19.43 -39.02 -0.97
N ALA A 355 -20.16 -40.13 -0.98
CA ALA A 355 -21.44 -40.26 -0.31
C ALA A 355 -21.40 -40.01 1.21
N PHE A 356 -20.27 -40.32 1.85
CA PHE A 356 -20.08 -40.13 3.29
C PHE A 356 -19.71 -38.67 3.68
N VAL A 357 -19.37 -37.82 2.73
CA VAL A 357 -19.10 -36.41 2.97
C VAL A 357 -20.42 -35.64 2.96
N PRO A 358 -20.80 -34.95 4.06
CA PRO A 358 -22.03 -34.15 4.07
C PRO A 358 -21.93 -32.94 3.15
N VAL A 359 -22.98 -32.70 2.35
CA VAL A 359 -23.09 -31.44 1.58
C VAL A 359 -23.39 -30.31 2.55
N SER A 360 -22.54 -29.31 2.59
CA SER A 360 -22.65 -28.17 3.53
C SER A 360 -21.80 -26.97 3.06
N ASN A 361 -22.02 -25.81 3.63
CA ASN A 361 -21.16 -24.64 3.47
C ASN A 361 -20.78 -24.09 4.87
N PRO A 362 -19.53 -24.13 5.28
CA PRO A 362 -18.33 -24.64 4.59
C PRO A 362 -18.40 -26.12 4.23
N LEU A 363 -17.83 -26.49 3.07
CA LEU A 363 -17.74 -27.88 2.60
C LEU A 363 -16.39 -28.46 3.05
N ASP A 364 -16.44 -29.51 3.86
CA ASP A 364 -15.25 -30.23 4.31
C ASP A 364 -15.00 -31.45 3.42
N LEU A 365 -13.96 -31.39 2.58
CA LEU A 365 -13.56 -32.49 1.71
C LEU A 365 -12.82 -33.62 2.46
N THR A 366 -12.49 -33.40 3.72
CA THR A 366 -11.69 -34.31 4.57
C THR A 366 -10.32 -34.63 3.93
N ALA A 367 -9.62 -35.62 4.45
CA ALA A 367 -8.38 -36.13 3.84
C ALA A 367 -8.62 -36.83 2.47
N GLN A 368 -9.88 -36.91 1.99
CA GLN A 368 -10.20 -37.58 0.74
C GLN A 368 -9.54 -36.87 -0.47
N ALA A 369 -9.30 -35.58 -0.38
CA ALA A 369 -8.59 -34.82 -1.40
C ALA A 369 -7.14 -35.30 -1.65
N LEU A 370 -6.52 -36.01 -0.69
CA LEU A 370 -5.18 -36.59 -0.84
C LEU A 370 -5.18 -37.89 -1.68
N VAL A 371 -6.29 -38.61 -1.72
CA VAL A 371 -6.42 -39.92 -2.41
C VAL A 371 -7.21 -39.83 -3.71
N ASP A 372 -8.01 -38.77 -3.90
CA ASP A 372 -8.77 -38.48 -5.10
C ASP A 372 -8.36 -37.11 -5.70
N PRO A 373 -7.36 -37.05 -6.56
CA PRO A 373 -6.89 -35.81 -7.15
C PRO A 373 -7.93 -35.04 -7.97
N ASP A 374 -9.00 -35.74 -8.46
CA ASP A 374 -10.06 -35.09 -9.25
C ASP A 374 -11.17 -34.48 -8.39
N LEU A 375 -11.14 -34.70 -7.09
CA LEU A 375 -12.14 -34.19 -6.15
C LEU A 375 -12.23 -32.66 -6.16
N TYR A 376 -11.09 -31.97 -6.19
CA TYR A 376 -11.05 -30.51 -6.30
C TYR A 376 -11.70 -30.02 -7.60
N ARG A 377 -11.38 -30.65 -8.74
CA ARG A 377 -11.93 -30.23 -10.03
C ARG A 377 -13.46 -30.37 -10.06
N ARG A 378 -13.99 -31.51 -9.59
CA ARG A 378 -15.44 -31.76 -9.53
C ARG A 378 -16.14 -30.78 -8.60
N THR A 379 -15.57 -30.50 -7.43
CA THR A 379 -16.10 -29.55 -6.44
C THR A 379 -16.09 -28.13 -6.96
N ILE A 380 -14.98 -27.68 -7.55
CA ILE A 380 -14.85 -26.34 -8.15
C ILE A 380 -15.84 -26.20 -9.33
N ALA A 381 -16.01 -27.23 -10.16
CA ALA A 381 -16.98 -27.21 -11.27
C ALA A 381 -18.43 -27.06 -10.76
N ALA A 382 -18.81 -27.79 -9.70
CA ALA A 382 -20.10 -27.64 -9.06
C ALA A 382 -20.30 -26.20 -8.50
N ALA A 383 -19.28 -25.65 -7.86
CA ALA A 383 -19.30 -24.29 -7.32
C ALA A 383 -19.42 -23.20 -8.41
N ILE A 384 -18.76 -23.39 -9.55
CA ILE A 384 -18.88 -22.48 -10.71
C ILE A 384 -20.30 -22.47 -11.27
N ALA A 385 -20.91 -23.66 -11.37
CA ALA A 385 -22.26 -23.82 -11.92
C ALA A 385 -23.36 -23.29 -10.98
N ASP A 386 -23.13 -23.26 -9.67
CA ASP A 386 -24.14 -22.84 -8.70
C ASP A 386 -24.16 -21.29 -8.60
N GLN A 387 -25.29 -20.71 -8.99
CA GLN A 387 -25.48 -19.26 -9.03
C GLN A 387 -25.62 -18.58 -7.64
N ARG A 388 -25.79 -19.37 -6.57
CA ARG A 388 -25.82 -18.82 -5.20
C ARG A 388 -24.47 -18.25 -4.79
N PHE A 389 -23.38 -18.74 -5.39
CA PHE A 389 -22.02 -18.34 -5.05
C PHE A 389 -21.45 -17.34 -6.06
N GLY A 390 -21.02 -16.21 -5.54
CA GLY A 390 -20.25 -15.21 -6.28
C GLY A 390 -18.74 -15.36 -6.11
N CYS A 391 -18.31 -16.07 -5.07
CA CYS A 391 -16.90 -16.27 -4.73
C CYS A 391 -16.69 -17.69 -4.16
N ILE A 392 -15.55 -18.28 -4.43
CA ILE A 392 -15.10 -19.56 -3.89
C ILE A 392 -13.84 -19.32 -3.07
N VAL A 393 -13.80 -19.77 -1.82
CA VAL A 393 -12.62 -19.76 -0.97
C VAL A 393 -12.14 -21.19 -0.76
N LEU A 394 -10.90 -21.46 -1.12
CA LEU A 394 -10.22 -22.74 -0.91
C LEU A 394 -9.29 -22.62 0.29
N GLY A 395 -9.77 -23.08 1.45
CA GLY A 395 -8.98 -23.17 2.68
C GLY A 395 -8.18 -24.46 2.71
N ILE A 396 -6.95 -24.42 2.23
CA ILE A 396 -6.09 -25.59 2.05
C ILE A 396 -5.07 -25.69 3.16
N ILE A 397 -5.01 -26.84 3.82
CA ILE A 397 -4.00 -27.13 4.82
C ILE A 397 -2.66 -27.33 4.13
N GLN A 398 -1.69 -26.54 4.51
CA GLN A 398 -0.31 -26.61 4.05
C GLN A 398 0.51 -27.23 5.18
N THR A 399 1.27 -28.28 4.93
CA THR A 399 2.09 -28.95 5.94
C THR A 399 3.54 -29.09 5.49
N ASP A 400 3.77 -29.80 4.41
CA ASP A 400 5.08 -30.19 3.93
C ASP A 400 5.13 -30.27 2.39
N PRO A 401 6.36 -30.32 1.80
CA PRO A 401 6.48 -30.38 0.33
C PRO A 401 5.86 -31.63 -0.31
N VAL A 402 5.77 -32.76 0.41
CA VAL A 402 5.18 -33.99 -0.12
C VAL A 402 3.68 -33.85 -0.27
N THR A 403 3.03 -33.40 0.80
CA THR A 403 1.58 -33.13 0.81
C THR A 403 1.22 -32.04 -0.19
N SER A 404 2.06 -30.99 -0.30
CA SER A 404 1.87 -29.92 -1.27
C SER A 404 1.85 -30.44 -2.71
N LYS A 405 2.69 -31.41 -3.06
CA LYS A 405 2.68 -32.05 -4.40
C LYS A 405 1.40 -32.79 -4.73
N LEU A 406 0.67 -33.26 -3.71
CA LEU A 406 -0.60 -33.97 -3.92
C LEU A 406 -1.78 -33.01 -4.10
N LYS A 407 -1.72 -31.81 -3.53
CA LYS A 407 -2.84 -30.85 -3.49
C LYS A 407 -2.75 -29.75 -4.55
N PHE A 408 -1.63 -29.05 -4.63
CA PHE A 408 -1.51 -27.87 -5.48
C PHE A 408 -1.61 -28.15 -6.98
N PRO A 409 -0.88 -29.12 -7.57
CA PRO A 409 -0.99 -29.37 -9.01
C PRO A 409 -2.40 -29.72 -9.48
N PRO A 410 -3.20 -30.57 -8.79
CA PRO A 410 -4.60 -30.81 -9.12
C PRO A 410 -5.47 -29.55 -9.07
N ILE A 411 -5.31 -28.70 -8.04
CA ILE A 411 -6.05 -27.45 -7.91
C ILE A 411 -5.69 -26.49 -9.06
N ILE A 412 -4.40 -26.27 -9.32
CA ILE A 412 -3.91 -25.40 -10.39
C ILE A 412 -4.42 -25.89 -11.75
N LYS A 413 -4.34 -27.20 -12.00
CA LYS A 413 -4.86 -27.81 -13.21
C LYS A 413 -6.36 -27.56 -13.35
N ALA A 414 -7.14 -27.80 -12.30
CA ALA A 414 -8.57 -27.58 -12.28
C ALA A 414 -8.94 -26.12 -12.60
N LEU A 415 -8.26 -25.16 -11.99
CA LEU A 415 -8.50 -23.74 -12.25
C LEU A 415 -8.18 -23.33 -13.69
N ARG A 416 -7.09 -23.86 -14.26
CA ARG A 416 -6.71 -23.61 -15.66
C ARG A 416 -7.70 -24.21 -16.67
N GLU A 417 -8.21 -25.39 -16.39
CA GLU A 417 -9.20 -26.09 -17.24
C GLU A 417 -10.58 -25.44 -17.16
N LEU A 418 -11.05 -25.17 -15.96
CA LEU A 418 -12.40 -24.67 -15.71
C LEU A 418 -12.55 -23.17 -15.96
N LYS A 419 -11.46 -22.39 -15.88
CA LYS A 419 -11.42 -20.93 -16.09
C LYS A 419 -12.60 -20.23 -15.40
N PRO A 420 -12.69 -20.27 -14.06
CA PRO A 420 -13.85 -19.77 -13.33
C PRO A 420 -14.10 -18.29 -13.65
N GLY A 421 -15.34 -17.95 -14.00
CA GLY A 421 -15.78 -16.57 -14.14
C GLY A 421 -16.05 -15.86 -12.81
N LYS A 422 -15.83 -16.54 -11.70
CA LYS A 422 -15.97 -16.06 -10.32
C LYS A 422 -14.58 -16.00 -9.67
N PRO A 423 -14.33 -15.08 -8.74
CA PRO A 423 -13.12 -15.11 -7.93
C PRO A 423 -12.97 -16.43 -7.19
N VAL A 424 -11.77 -17.00 -7.26
CA VAL A 424 -11.34 -18.13 -6.44
C VAL A 424 -10.19 -17.63 -5.58
N ILE A 425 -10.41 -17.60 -4.27
CA ILE A 425 -9.43 -17.14 -3.28
C ILE A 425 -8.80 -18.38 -2.67
N PHE A 426 -7.50 -18.49 -2.75
CA PHE A 426 -6.74 -19.49 -2.03
C PHE A 426 -6.36 -18.94 -0.66
N ALA A 427 -6.81 -19.61 0.39
CA ALA A 427 -6.46 -19.32 1.78
C ALA A 427 -5.56 -20.46 2.31
N GLY A 428 -4.27 -20.19 2.42
CA GLY A 428 -3.33 -21.08 3.08
C GLY A 428 -3.56 -21.05 4.59
N LEU A 429 -3.68 -22.20 5.21
CA LEU A 429 -4.02 -22.32 6.63
C LEU A 429 -2.79 -22.47 7.57
N ASP A 430 -1.59 -22.27 7.05
CA ASP A 430 -0.35 -22.33 7.81
C ASP A 430 0.75 -21.48 7.18
N ASP A 431 1.23 -20.47 7.91
CA ASP A 431 2.34 -19.59 7.49
C ASP A 431 3.71 -20.26 7.60
N GLY A 432 3.83 -21.33 8.40
CA GLY A 432 5.06 -22.07 8.62
C GLY A 432 5.37 -23.13 7.57
N ALA A 433 4.44 -23.41 6.66
CA ALA A 433 4.58 -24.48 5.69
C ALA A 433 5.55 -24.13 4.56
N ALA A 434 6.48 -25.01 4.26
CA ALA A 434 7.39 -24.91 3.13
C ALA A 434 6.66 -25.29 1.81
N VAL A 435 5.90 -24.36 1.24
CA VAL A 435 5.23 -24.55 -0.04
C VAL A 435 6.19 -24.12 -1.17
N PRO A 436 6.42 -24.96 -2.18
CA PRO A 436 7.25 -24.59 -3.33
C PRO A 436 6.74 -23.32 -4.02
N PRO A 437 7.60 -22.33 -4.30
CA PRO A 437 7.21 -21.03 -4.87
C PRO A 437 6.45 -21.15 -6.21
N GLU A 438 6.75 -22.17 -7.01
CA GLU A 438 6.08 -22.45 -8.28
C GLU A 438 4.58 -22.76 -8.11
N TYR A 439 4.17 -23.35 -6.99
CA TYR A 439 2.75 -23.60 -6.73
C TYR A 439 2.02 -22.30 -6.37
N ILE A 440 2.62 -21.47 -5.54
CA ILE A 440 2.06 -20.14 -5.22
C ILE A 440 1.95 -19.30 -6.51
N ALA A 441 2.99 -19.31 -7.35
CA ALA A 441 2.95 -18.63 -8.65
C ALA A 441 1.87 -19.20 -9.59
N GLY A 442 1.62 -20.50 -9.51
CA GLY A 442 0.59 -21.18 -10.32
C GLY A 442 -0.86 -20.85 -9.92
N LEU A 443 -1.08 -20.38 -8.68
CA LEU A 443 -2.38 -19.95 -8.15
C LEU A 443 -2.66 -18.46 -8.42
N ARG A 444 -1.62 -17.69 -8.70
CA ARG A 444 -1.69 -16.25 -9.02
C ARG A 444 -1.94 -16.01 -10.50
#